data_6973486a53b00d610655dcefe2298bbd
#
_entry.id   6973486a53b00d610655dcefe2298bbd
#
_cell.length_a   1.000
_cell.length_b   1.000
_cell.length_c   1.000
_cell.angle_alpha   90.00
_cell.angle_beta   90.00
_cell.angle_gamma   90.00
#
_symmetry.space_group_name_H-M   'P 1'
#
loop_
_entity.id
_entity.type
_entity.pdbx_description
1 polymer ?
#
loop_
_entity_poly.entity_id
_entity_poly.type
_entity_poly.pdbx_seq_one_letter_code
_entity_poly.pdbx_strand_id
1 'polypeptide(L)'
;MQFGRTYEEFEVGAVYKHWPGKTVTEYDDHLFCLLTMNHHPLHLDAHYAAEATDFGKNVVVGNYIYSLLLGMSVPDVSGQAIANLEVESL
;
A
#
# COMPACT_ATOMS: atom_id res chain seq x y z
N MET A 1 24.36 -6.58 -4.48
CA MET A 1 23.00 -6.11 -4.75
C MET A 1 22.68 -4.91 -3.86
N GLN A 2 22.19 -3.87 -4.45
CA GLN A 2 21.75 -2.71 -3.69
C GLN A 2 20.40 -3.00 -3.02
N PHE A 3 20.28 -2.62 -1.75
CA PHE A 3 19.03 -2.73 -1.01
C PHE A 3 18.76 -1.40 -0.31
N GLY A 4 17.95 -0.56 -0.94
CA GLY A 4 17.71 0.79 -0.50
C GLY A 4 18.86 1.73 -0.88
N ARG A 5 18.77 2.98 -0.43
CA ARG A 5 19.72 4.04 -0.72
C ARG A 5 20.03 4.86 0.51
N THR A 6 21.26 5.37 0.58
CA THR A 6 21.61 6.41 1.54
C THR A 6 21.15 7.76 0.99
N TYR A 7 21.08 8.77 1.86
CA TYR A 7 20.67 10.13 1.48
C TYR A 7 21.47 10.65 0.28
N GLU A 8 22.77 10.42 0.27
CA GLU A 8 23.69 10.92 -0.76
C GLU A 8 23.48 10.25 -2.13
N GLU A 9 22.84 9.09 -2.16
CA GLU A 9 22.57 8.34 -3.39
C GLU A 9 21.32 8.78 -4.11
N PHE A 10 20.49 9.62 -3.49
CA PHE A 10 19.28 10.13 -4.13
C PHE A 10 19.60 11.32 -5.04
N GLU A 11 18.95 11.33 -6.20
CA GLU A 11 19.01 12.43 -7.15
C GLU A 11 17.62 13.03 -7.33
N VAL A 12 17.53 14.36 -7.31
CA VAL A 12 16.28 15.07 -7.57
C VAL A 12 15.81 14.76 -8.99
N GLY A 13 14.56 14.35 -9.13
CA GLY A 13 13.98 14.00 -10.42
C GLY A 13 14.22 12.56 -10.87
N ALA A 14 14.98 11.77 -10.12
CA ALA A 14 15.16 10.35 -10.44
C ALA A 14 13.83 9.59 -10.37
N VAL A 15 13.70 8.58 -11.24
CA VAL A 15 12.52 7.71 -11.27
C VAL A 15 12.96 6.30 -10.92
N TYR A 16 12.24 5.70 -9.96
CA TYR A 16 12.50 4.32 -9.53
C TYR A 16 11.31 3.45 -9.91
N LYS A 17 11.57 2.45 -10.75
CA LYS A 17 10.55 1.49 -11.17
C LYS A 17 10.66 0.26 -10.28
N HIS A 18 9.70 0.10 -9.39
CA HIS A 18 9.73 -1.00 -8.42
C HIS A 18 9.37 -2.32 -9.07
N TRP A 19 10.05 -3.38 -8.64
CA TRP A 19 9.83 -4.72 -9.13
C TRP A 19 10.07 -5.71 -7.97
N PRO A 20 9.34 -6.82 -7.87
CA PRO A 20 8.23 -7.21 -8.75
C PRO A 20 6.93 -6.47 -8.45
N GLY A 21 5.97 -6.61 -9.36
CA GLY A 21 4.60 -6.20 -9.12
C GLY A 21 3.83 -7.26 -8.33
N LYS A 22 2.59 -6.94 -7.98
CA LYS A 22 1.72 -7.83 -7.24
C LYS A 22 0.26 -7.62 -7.67
N THR A 23 -0.50 -8.70 -7.78
CA THR A 23 -1.95 -8.61 -7.95
C THR A 23 -2.60 -8.40 -6.59
N VAL A 24 -3.36 -7.33 -6.46
CA VAL A 24 -4.18 -7.07 -5.26
C VAL A 24 -5.49 -7.83 -5.39
N THR A 25 -5.83 -8.61 -4.38
CA THR A 25 -7.03 -9.42 -4.35
C THR A 25 -7.99 -8.96 -3.26
N GLU A 26 -9.25 -9.40 -3.33
CA GLU A 26 -10.22 -9.16 -2.25
C GLU A 26 -9.75 -9.76 -0.93
N TYR A 27 -9.04 -10.90 -0.99
CA TYR A 27 -8.49 -11.52 0.21
C TYR A 27 -7.48 -10.59 0.90
N ASP A 28 -6.62 -9.93 0.13
CA ASP A 28 -5.64 -8.99 0.68
C ASP A 28 -6.34 -7.87 1.46
N ASP A 29 -7.40 -7.30 0.88
CA ASP A 29 -8.22 -6.27 1.51
C ASP A 29 -8.86 -6.78 2.79
N HIS A 30 -9.53 -7.92 2.72
CA HIS A 30 -10.22 -8.50 3.87
C HIS A 30 -9.25 -8.85 5.00
N LEU A 31 -8.11 -9.45 4.69
CA LEU A 31 -7.10 -9.78 5.69
C LEU A 31 -6.55 -8.53 6.37
N PHE A 32 -6.22 -7.50 5.59
CA PHE A 32 -5.69 -6.25 6.13
C PHE A 32 -6.72 -5.60 7.07
N CYS A 33 -7.97 -5.55 6.65
CA CYS A 33 -9.04 -4.97 7.46
C CYS A 33 -9.24 -5.74 8.76
N LEU A 34 -9.21 -7.08 8.72
CA LEU A 34 -9.33 -7.91 9.92
C LEU A 34 -8.16 -7.71 10.87
N LEU A 35 -6.94 -7.61 10.34
CA LEU A 35 -5.74 -7.40 11.17
C LEU A 35 -5.71 -6.02 11.83
N THR A 36 -6.32 -5.03 11.21
CA THR A 36 -6.29 -3.64 11.69
C THR A 36 -7.60 -3.22 12.39
N MET A 37 -8.53 -4.15 12.55
CA MET A 37 -9.85 -3.91 13.16
C MET A 37 -10.70 -2.89 12.39
N ASN A 38 -10.47 -2.72 11.11
CA ASN A 38 -11.31 -1.89 10.26
C ASN A 38 -12.46 -2.74 9.72
N HIS A 39 -13.60 -2.68 10.40
CA HIS A 39 -14.74 -3.54 10.08
C HIS A 39 -15.81 -2.81 9.25
N HIS A 40 -15.43 -1.75 8.54
CA HIS A 40 -16.40 -1.05 7.70
C HIS A 40 -16.88 -1.97 6.57
N PRO A 41 -18.20 -2.15 6.42
CA PRO A 41 -18.75 -3.12 5.45
C PRO A 41 -18.43 -2.79 3.99
N LEU A 42 -18.10 -1.56 3.65
CA LEU A 42 -17.63 -1.21 2.30
C LEU A 42 -16.43 -2.08 1.88
N HIS A 43 -15.56 -2.40 2.83
CA HIS A 43 -14.35 -3.18 2.57
C HIS A 43 -14.57 -4.69 2.73
N LEU A 44 -15.56 -5.12 3.53
CA LEU A 44 -15.65 -6.51 4.00
C LEU A 44 -16.91 -7.23 3.53
N ASP A 45 -17.99 -6.51 3.23
CA ASP A 45 -19.29 -7.10 2.95
C ASP A 45 -19.67 -6.79 1.49
N ALA A 46 -19.57 -7.81 0.64
CA ALA A 46 -19.85 -7.65 -0.79
C ALA A 46 -21.32 -7.28 -1.05
N HIS A 47 -22.25 -7.81 -0.24
CA HIS A 47 -23.66 -7.47 -0.37
C HIS A 47 -23.90 -5.98 -0.04
N TYR A 48 -23.32 -5.51 1.07
CA TYR A 48 -23.41 -4.10 1.43
C TYR A 48 -22.86 -3.20 0.32
N ALA A 49 -21.67 -3.54 -0.21
CA ALA A 49 -21.03 -2.76 -1.26
C ALA A 49 -21.90 -2.70 -2.52
N ALA A 50 -22.54 -3.81 -2.89
CA ALA A 50 -23.42 -3.88 -4.06
C ALA A 50 -24.70 -3.08 -3.88
N GLU A 51 -25.30 -3.12 -2.70
CA GLU A 51 -26.65 -2.56 -2.46
C GLU A 51 -26.60 -1.11 -1.96
N ALA A 52 -25.59 -0.75 -1.17
CA ALA A 52 -25.58 0.50 -0.43
C ALA A 52 -24.58 1.53 -0.97
N THR A 53 -23.76 1.18 -1.95
CA THR A 53 -22.75 2.08 -2.50
C THR A 53 -22.75 2.08 -4.02
N ASP A 54 -22.23 3.18 -4.61
CA ASP A 54 -22.10 3.32 -6.06
C ASP A 54 -20.95 2.47 -6.63
N PHE A 55 -20.09 1.91 -5.77
CA PHE A 55 -18.96 1.09 -6.21
C PHE A 55 -19.38 -0.28 -6.71
N GLY A 56 -20.47 -0.84 -6.19
CA GLY A 56 -21.02 -2.13 -6.60
C GLY A 56 -20.27 -3.35 -6.09
N LYS A 57 -19.10 -3.20 -5.52
CA LYS A 57 -18.29 -4.27 -4.92
C LYS A 57 -17.37 -3.69 -3.85
N ASN A 58 -16.70 -4.56 -3.08
CA ASN A 58 -15.81 -4.09 -2.03
C ASN A 58 -14.70 -3.22 -2.61
N VAL A 59 -14.40 -2.14 -1.90
CA VAL A 59 -13.30 -1.24 -2.20
C VAL A 59 -12.14 -1.59 -1.30
N VAL A 60 -10.94 -1.70 -1.88
CA VAL A 60 -9.72 -1.97 -1.11
C VAL A 60 -9.45 -0.79 -0.17
N VAL A 61 -9.20 -1.11 1.10
CA VAL A 61 -8.93 -0.08 2.10
C VAL A 61 -7.67 0.71 1.74
N GLY A 62 -7.77 2.06 1.79
CA GLY A 62 -6.68 2.94 1.35
C GLY A 62 -5.38 2.75 2.11
N ASN A 63 -5.45 2.44 3.40
CA ASN A 63 -4.26 2.19 4.22
C ASN A 63 -3.47 0.96 3.76
N TYR A 64 -4.14 -0.04 3.19
CA TYR A 64 -3.45 -1.17 2.57
C TYR A 64 -2.62 -0.71 1.37
N ILE A 65 -3.20 0.11 0.50
CA ILE A 65 -2.50 0.63 -0.69
C ILE A 65 -1.31 1.48 -0.28
N TYR A 66 -1.46 2.33 0.73
CA TYR A 66 -0.37 3.10 1.29
C TYR A 66 0.77 2.20 1.75
N SER A 67 0.46 1.18 2.54
CA SER A 67 1.46 0.23 3.06
C SER A 67 2.12 -0.57 1.93
N LEU A 68 1.35 -0.95 0.90
CA LEU A 68 1.86 -1.68 -0.25
C LEU A 68 2.87 -0.83 -1.02
N LEU A 69 2.57 0.43 -1.27
CA LEU A 69 3.48 1.34 -1.96
C LEU A 69 4.78 1.52 -1.19
N LEU A 70 4.71 1.72 0.10
CA LEU A 70 5.91 1.82 0.95
C LEU A 70 6.71 0.51 0.90
N GLY A 71 6.04 -0.63 0.99
CA GLY A 71 6.70 -1.93 0.93
C GLY A 71 7.42 -2.16 -0.40
N MET A 72 6.77 -1.84 -1.50
CA MET A 72 7.36 -1.98 -2.83
C MET A 72 8.57 -1.07 -3.05
N SER A 73 8.63 0.05 -2.35
CA SER A 73 9.74 0.99 -2.46
C SER A 73 10.98 0.59 -1.65
N VAL A 74 10.86 -0.36 -0.75
CA VAL A 74 11.95 -0.72 0.16
C VAL A 74 13.26 -1.07 -0.55
N PRO A 75 13.27 -1.97 -1.56
CA PRO A 75 14.54 -2.32 -2.21
C PRO A 75 15.22 -1.16 -2.94
N ASP A 76 14.43 -0.21 -3.44
CA ASP A 76 14.95 0.91 -4.22
C ASP A 76 15.23 2.15 -3.39
N VAL A 77 14.50 2.34 -2.30
CA VAL A 77 14.49 3.60 -1.57
C VAL A 77 14.87 3.41 -0.10
N SER A 78 14.02 2.76 0.68
CA SER A 78 14.10 2.82 2.14
C SER A 78 14.81 1.65 2.81
N GLY A 79 15.37 0.72 2.06
CA GLY A 79 15.96 -0.51 2.64
C GLY A 79 17.09 -0.26 3.65
N GLN A 80 17.73 0.90 3.62
CA GLN A 80 18.77 1.28 4.57
C GLN A 80 18.30 2.31 5.59
N ALA A 81 17.01 2.67 5.57
CA ALA A 81 16.46 3.64 6.51
C ALA A 81 16.36 3.06 7.91
N ILE A 82 16.55 3.91 8.91
CA ILE A 82 16.40 3.53 10.32
C ILE A 82 14.95 3.68 10.76
N ALA A 83 14.27 4.72 10.29
CA ALA A 83 12.89 5.02 10.67
C ALA A 83 12.18 5.79 9.57
N ASN A 84 10.89 5.62 9.50
CA ASN A 84 10.01 6.42 8.66
C ASN A 84 9.31 7.45 9.56
N LEU A 85 9.63 8.73 9.40
CA LEU A 85 9.14 9.79 10.27
C LEU A 85 7.89 10.46 9.73
N GLU A 86 7.81 10.64 8.41
CA GLU A 86 6.74 11.40 7.81
C GLU A 86 6.58 11.05 6.32
N VAL A 87 5.35 11.07 5.84
CA VAL A 87 5.02 10.99 4.40
C VAL A 87 4.14 12.18 4.06
N GLU A 88 4.60 13.05 3.16
CA GLU A 88 3.85 14.24 2.76
C GLU A 88 2.78 13.91 1.72
N SER A 89 3.09 13.03 0.77
CA SER A 89 2.15 12.61 -0.27
C SER A 89 2.57 11.28 -0.88
N LEU A 90 1.59 10.58 -1.40
CA LEU A 90 1.79 9.35 -2.16
C LEU A 90 1.05 9.42 -3.50
#